data_6a18ede6c99e8582c21bf2de421e0c12
#
_entry.id   6a18ede6c99e8582c21bf2de421e0c12
#
_cell.length_a   1.000
_cell.length_b   1.000
_cell.length_c   1.000
_cell.angle_alpha   90.00
_cell.angle_beta   90.00
_cell.angle_gamma   90.00
#
_symmetry.space_group_name_H-M   'P 1'
#
loop_
_entity.id
_entity.type
_entity.pdbx_description
1 polymer ?
#
loop_
_entity_poly.entity_id
_entity_poly.type
_entity_poly.pdbx_seq_one_letter_code
_entity_poly.pdbx_strand_id
1 'polypeptide(L)'
;MKKAFSLILTLSLSAGLLAGCSGSGTEKRVVNVCSWGEYIDESLITEFEEQTGIRVNYQTAESNEALYSLIKMGGADFDVIVPSDYMIARLIQEDLLAELNYDNIPNFQLMDPQFTHLSFDPENKYTVPYTWGSVGIIYNTTMVDEPITSWGAMFDEKYAGQVLMINNSRDALMAALCYLGYDINTTDEAQLTEAFRLVKDAKDKGVYQAFVMDEVFGKMEGGNAAIAMYYAGDYLTMLENNEDLAFVIPEEGSNWFVDAMCVLKSSQHKDEAEEWINFIASTDANLANMDYIWYASPNAEALADYPAYYEAEYEEPLDEDIYSIMAIPDEERARCELYVNLPQETLKFYDKLWTQLGV
;
A
#
# COMPACT_ATOMS: atom_id res chain seq x y z
N MET A 1 -40.56 54.57 50.52
CA MET A 1 -41.14 53.89 51.66
C MET A 1 -40.57 52.50 51.70
N LYS A 2 -39.53 52.24 52.50
CA LYS A 2 -39.57 51.41 53.71
C LYS A 2 -40.21 50.04 53.44
N LYS A 3 -39.53 48.87 53.57
CA LYS A 3 -38.87 48.38 54.80
C LYS A 3 -37.86 47.27 54.42
N ALA A 4 -36.74 47.32 55.09
CA ALA A 4 -35.85 46.19 55.34
C ALA A 4 -36.48 45.14 56.18
N PHE A 5 -36.12 43.88 55.99
CA PHE A 5 -36.13 42.90 57.11
C PHE A 5 -34.88 41.97 56.93
N SER A 6 -34.14 42.07 57.99
CA SER A 6 -32.99 41.28 58.35
C SER A 6 -33.45 40.02 59.01
N LEU A 7 -32.81 38.91 58.91
CA LEU A 7 -32.42 37.98 60.02
C LEU A 7 -32.22 36.55 59.46
N ILE A 8 -31.22 36.03 59.75
CA ILE A 8 -30.53 35.20 60.76
C ILE A 8 -29.89 33.95 60.07
N LEU A 9 -28.63 33.95 60.26
CA LEU A 9 -27.67 32.87 60.20
C LEU A 9 -28.09 31.64 60.93
N THR A 10 -28.12 30.46 60.32
CA THR A 10 -27.97 29.17 61.00
C THR A 10 -26.98 28.32 60.32
N LEU A 11 -25.85 28.19 60.95
CA LEU A 11 -24.72 27.33 60.58
C LEU A 11 -25.14 25.90 60.94
N SER A 12 -25.36 25.04 59.96
CA SER A 12 -25.45 23.58 60.10
C SER A 12 -24.29 22.92 59.38
N LEU A 13 -23.33 22.54 60.18
CA LEU A 13 -22.22 21.68 59.82
C LEU A 13 -22.77 20.30 59.50
N SER A 14 -22.92 19.94 58.23
CA SER A 14 -23.13 18.57 57.78
C SER A 14 -21.86 18.09 57.09
N ALA A 15 -21.10 17.28 57.83
CA ALA A 15 -20.01 16.49 57.28
C ALA A 15 -20.62 15.47 56.31
N GLY A 16 -20.69 15.83 55.01
CA GLY A 16 -21.02 14.93 53.92
C GLY A 16 -19.75 14.28 53.42
N LEU A 17 -19.65 12.99 53.61
CA LEU A 17 -18.65 12.10 53.04
C LEU A 17 -18.54 12.36 51.55
N LEU A 18 -17.43 12.93 51.11
CA LEU A 18 -16.95 12.89 49.75
C LEU A 18 -16.55 11.45 49.47
N ALA A 19 -17.51 10.61 49.05
CA ALA A 19 -17.21 9.43 48.26
C ALA A 19 -16.68 9.94 46.92
N GLY A 20 -15.37 10.07 46.84
CA GLY A 20 -14.69 10.28 45.56
C GLY A 20 -14.96 9.06 44.71
N CYS A 21 -15.88 9.19 43.75
CA CYS A 21 -15.82 8.39 42.53
C CYS A 21 -14.54 8.81 41.81
N SER A 22 -13.43 8.12 42.09
CA SER A 22 -12.34 8.01 41.15
C SER A 22 -12.88 7.18 39.99
N GLY A 23 -13.55 7.83 39.07
CA GLY A 23 -13.67 7.30 37.72
C GLY A 23 -12.24 7.16 37.22
N SER A 24 -11.71 5.95 37.25
CA SER A 24 -10.61 5.60 36.35
C SER A 24 -11.15 5.88 34.96
N GLY A 25 -10.83 7.03 34.40
CA GLY A 25 -10.94 7.23 32.97
C GLY A 25 -10.06 6.15 32.38
N THR A 26 -10.64 5.09 31.86
CA THR A 26 -9.95 4.20 30.96
C THR A 26 -9.44 5.10 29.85
N GLU A 27 -8.13 5.29 29.77
CA GLU A 27 -7.52 5.88 28.58
C GLU A 27 -8.13 5.19 27.38
N LYS A 28 -8.69 5.98 26.47
CA LYS A 28 -9.31 5.39 25.28
C LYS A 28 -8.18 4.72 24.52
N ARG A 29 -8.26 3.40 24.38
CA ARG A 29 -7.34 2.64 23.54
C ARG A 29 -7.42 3.18 22.11
N VAL A 30 -6.29 3.39 21.50
CA VAL A 30 -6.18 3.94 20.13
C VAL A 30 -5.05 3.26 19.41
N VAL A 31 -5.21 3.11 18.09
CA VAL A 31 -4.14 2.72 17.17
C VAL A 31 -4.10 3.70 15.99
N ASN A 32 -2.92 4.17 15.66
CA ASN A 32 -2.69 5.09 14.54
C ASN A 32 -2.07 4.30 13.39
N VAL A 33 -2.81 4.14 12.30
CA VAL A 33 -2.41 3.36 11.13
C VAL A 33 -2.10 4.28 9.97
N CYS A 34 -1.00 4.03 9.26
CA CYS A 34 -0.69 4.69 8.00
C CYS A 34 -0.47 3.65 6.91
N SER A 35 -1.22 3.79 5.82
CA SER A 35 -1.17 2.92 4.65
C SER A 35 -1.28 3.75 3.37
N TRP A 36 -1.73 3.16 2.28
CA TRP A 36 -1.91 3.81 0.98
C TRP A 36 -3.37 4.24 0.79
N GLY A 37 -3.63 5.10 -0.20
CA GLY A 37 -4.98 5.39 -0.67
C GLY A 37 -5.60 4.14 -1.32
N GLU A 38 -6.94 4.01 -1.27
CA GLU A 38 -7.69 2.91 -1.89
C GLU A 38 -7.11 1.51 -1.57
N TYR A 39 -6.69 1.27 -0.31
CA TYR A 39 -5.92 0.07 0.04
C TYR A 39 -6.45 -0.69 1.26
N ILE A 40 -7.69 -0.43 1.64
CA ILE A 40 -8.43 -1.15 2.69
C ILE A 40 -9.93 -1.00 2.48
N ASP A 41 -10.68 -2.06 2.73
CA ASP A 41 -12.11 -1.93 2.97
C ASP A 41 -12.34 -1.19 4.30
N GLU A 42 -12.81 0.06 4.23
CA GLU A 42 -13.03 0.91 5.41
C GLU A 42 -14.04 0.31 6.40
N SER A 43 -14.89 -0.63 5.96
CA SER A 43 -15.81 -1.33 6.87
C SER A 43 -15.08 -2.13 7.94
N LEU A 44 -13.88 -2.64 7.63
CA LEU A 44 -13.01 -3.37 8.55
C LEU A 44 -12.52 -2.48 9.71
N ILE A 45 -12.37 -1.17 9.47
CA ILE A 45 -12.04 -0.21 10.54
C ILE A 45 -13.18 -0.16 11.56
N THR A 46 -14.41 -0.03 11.06
CA THR A 46 -15.60 0.02 11.91
C THR A 46 -15.78 -1.30 12.68
N GLU A 47 -15.61 -2.42 11.99
CA GLU A 47 -15.73 -3.74 12.60
C GLU A 47 -14.69 -3.96 13.72
N PHE A 48 -13.43 -3.59 13.48
CA PHE A 48 -12.39 -3.66 14.50
C PHE A 48 -12.71 -2.80 15.71
N GLU A 49 -13.16 -1.55 15.51
CA GLU A 49 -13.56 -0.65 16.60
C GLU A 49 -14.72 -1.21 17.41
N GLU A 50 -15.71 -1.83 16.76
CA GLU A 50 -16.87 -2.47 17.43
C GLU A 50 -16.46 -3.71 18.23
N GLN A 51 -15.57 -4.53 17.70
CA GLN A 51 -15.13 -5.77 18.36
C GLN A 51 -14.21 -5.51 19.55
N THR A 52 -13.31 -4.53 19.43
CA THR A 52 -12.22 -4.36 20.41
C THR A 52 -12.39 -3.15 21.33
N GLY A 53 -13.19 -2.17 20.93
CA GLY A 53 -13.29 -0.88 21.60
C GLY A 53 -12.04 -0.01 21.41
N ILE A 54 -11.11 -0.38 20.54
CA ILE A 54 -9.93 0.40 20.15
C ILE A 54 -10.32 1.32 19.00
N ARG A 55 -10.05 2.60 19.15
CA ARG A 55 -10.27 3.57 18.06
C ARG A 55 -9.11 3.53 17.06
N VAL A 56 -9.43 3.50 15.78
CA VAL A 56 -8.47 3.58 14.69
C VAL A 56 -8.39 5.00 14.13
N ASN A 57 -7.19 5.56 14.09
CA ASN A 57 -6.89 6.77 13.33
C ASN A 57 -6.16 6.35 12.05
N TYR A 58 -6.89 6.22 10.94
CA TYR A 58 -6.34 5.80 9.66
C TYR A 58 -5.90 7.01 8.85
N GLN A 59 -4.70 6.97 8.31
CA GLN A 59 -4.11 8.00 7.46
C GLN A 59 -3.47 7.35 6.24
N THR A 60 -3.32 8.10 5.16
CA THR A 60 -2.69 7.62 3.92
C THR A 60 -1.44 8.41 3.59
N ALA A 61 -0.47 7.74 2.96
CA ALA A 61 0.72 8.34 2.38
C ALA A 61 0.73 8.08 0.86
N GLU A 62 1.33 8.97 0.10
CA GLU A 62 1.34 8.89 -1.37
C GLU A 62 2.40 7.92 -1.92
N SER A 63 3.47 7.64 -1.13
CA SER A 63 4.55 6.76 -1.54
C SER A 63 5.38 6.28 -0.34
N ASN A 64 6.19 5.24 -0.52
CA ASN A 64 7.15 4.77 0.48
C ASN A 64 8.13 5.87 0.90
N GLU A 65 8.57 6.73 -0.02
CA GLU A 65 9.49 7.84 0.24
C GLU A 65 8.81 8.94 1.06
N ALA A 66 7.54 9.22 0.80
CA ALA A 66 6.73 10.16 1.58
C ALA A 66 6.52 9.63 3.01
N LEU A 67 6.11 8.36 3.15
CA LEU A 67 5.97 7.69 4.44
C LEU A 67 7.28 7.71 5.23
N TYR A 68 8.39 7.34 4.61
CA TYR A 68 9.71 7.37 5.23
C TYR A 68 10.08 8.78 5.72
N SER A 69 9.80 9.79 4.91
CA SER A 69 10.07 11.19 5.27
C SER A 69 9.27 11.63 6.49
N LEU A 70 7.98 11.26 6.58
CA LEU A 70 7.13 11.53 7.75
C LEU A 70 7.68 10.87 9.02
N ILE A 71 8.10 9.60 8.93
CA ILE A 71 8.71 8.87 10.05
C ILE A 71 9.99 9.55 10.52
N LYS A 72 10.88 9.94 9.59
CA LYS A 72 12.18 10.56 9.92
C LYS A 72 12.06 11.96 10.50
N MET A 73 11.03 12.71 10.12
CA MET A 73 10.77 14.04 10.71
C MET A 73 10.26 13.97 12.16
N GLY A 74 9.85 12.78 12.63
CA GLY A 74 9.37 12.59 14.00
C GLY A 74 8.05 13.31 14.30
N GLY A 75 7.31 13.69 13.27
CA GLY A 75 6.04 14.40 13.37
C GLY A 75 4.80 13.52 13.21
N ALA A 76 5.00 12.23 12.97
CA ALA A 76 3.93 11.27 12.76
C ALA A 76 3.84 10.31 13.96
N ASP A 77 2.70 10.29 14.63
CA ASP A 77 2.41 9.38 15.75
C ASP A 77 1.82 8.07 15.20
N PHE A 78 2.45 7.46 14.19
CA PHE A 78 2.00 6.18 13.66
C PHE A 78 2.42 5.03 14.58
N ASP A 79 1.51 4.08 14.76
CA ASP A 79 1.76 2.82 15.46
C ASP A 79 2.00 1.71 14.45
N VAL A 80 1.08 1.54 13.47
CA VAL A 80 1.18 0.59 12.37
C VAL A 80 1.42 1.33 11.07
N ILE A 81 2.31 0.78 10.25
CA ILE A 81 2.57 1.21 8.87
C ILE A 81 2.53 0.01 7.94
N VAL A 82 2.22 0.22 6.66
CA VAL A 82 2.13 -0.83 5.64
C VAL A 82 3.04 -0.52 4.46
N PRO A 83 4.38 -0.54 4.65
CA PRO A 83 5.34 -0.27 3.59
C PRO A 83 5.60 -1.49 2.70
N SER A 84 6.19 -1.23 1.53
CA SER A 84 6.65 -2.28 0.62
C SER A 84 8.02 -2.85 1.04
N ASP A 85 8.34 -4.01 0.51
CA ASP A 85 9.53 -4.83 0.77
C ASP A 85 10.85 -4.06 0.94
N TYR A 86 11.26 -3.25 -0.05
CA TYR A 86 12.51 -2.49 0.01
C TYR A 86 12.53 -1.41 1.09
N MET A 87 11.35 -0.83 1.39
CA MET A 87 11.24 0.16 2.45
C MET A 87 11.26 -0.51 3.84
N ILE A 88 10.66 -1.68 3.98
CA ILE A 88 10.76 -2.50 5.19
C ILE A 88 12.24 -2.81 5.48
N ALA A 89 12.98 -3.30 4.48
CA ALA A 89 14.41 -3.57 4.61
C ALA A 89 15.18 -2.34 5.10
N ARG A 90 14.87 -1.16 4.58
CA ARG A 90 15.47 0.12 5.00
C ARG A 90 15.12 0.48 6.43
N LEU A 91 13.85 0.38 6.80
CA LEU A 91 13.37 0.70 8.15
C LEU A 91 13.99 -0.24 9.20
N ILE A 92 14.15 -1.53 8.89
CA ILE A 92 14.87 -2.50 9.74
C ILE A 92 16.32 -2.11 9.88
N GLN A 93 17.01 -1.82 8.78
CA GLN A 93 18.42 -1.43 8.79
C GLN A 93 18.67 -0.16 9.61
N GLU A 94 17.73 0.78 9.63
CA GLU A 94 17.79 2.03 10.38
C GLU A 94 17.25 1.91 11.83
N ASP A 95 16.89 0.70 12.28
CA ASP A 95 16.38 0.41 13.63
C ASP A 95 15.12 1.23 13.98
N LEU A 96 14.21 1.36 13.01
CA LEU A 96 12.97 2.15 13.13
C LEU A 96 11.72 1.28 13.43
N LEU A 97 11.82 -0.04 13.31
CA LEU A 97 10.72 -0.97 13.58
C LEU A 97 10.87 -1.64 14.94
N ALA A 98 9.75 -1.96 15.56
CA ALA A 98 9.68 -2.78 16.75
C ALA A 98 9.58 -4.27 16.39
N GLU A 99 10.27 -5.14 17.12
CA GLU A 99 10.03 -6.58 17.00
C GLU A 99 8.59 -6.90 17.42
N LEU A 100 7.88 -7.71 16.62
CA LEU A 100 6.51 -8.14 16.90
C LEU A 100 6.49 -9.27 17.93
N ASN A 101 5.43 -9.26 18.76
CA ASN A 101 5.12 -10.40 19.63
C ASN A 101 4.05 -11.27 18.95
N TYR A 102 4.46 -12.32 18.28
CA TYR A 102 3.55 -13.22 17.53
C TYR A 102 2.57 -13.99 18.44
N ASP A 103 2.78 -14.04 19.76
CA ASP A 103 1.77 -14.55 20.69
C ASP A 103 0.50 -13.66 20.69
N ASN A 104 0.63 -12.38 20.36
CA ASN A 104 -0.47 -11.44 20.20
C ASN A 104 -1.06 -11.45 18.77
N ILE A 105 -0.42 -12.15 17.84
CA ILE A 105 -0.81 -12.20 16.42
C ILE A 105 -0.99 -13.66 15.98
N PRO A 106 -1.91 -14.42 16.61
CA PRO A 106 -2.11 -15.84 16.27
C PRO A 106 -2.51 -16.09 14.81
N ASN A 107 -3.16 -15.12 14.14
CA ASN A 107 -3.53 -15.25 12.74
C ASN A 107 -2.33 -15.21 11.78
N PHE A 108 -1.12 -14.87 12.26
CA PHE A 108 0.10 -15.01 11.46
C PHE A 108 0.31 -16.44 10.93
N GLN A 109 -0.16 -17.46 11.66
CA GLN A 109 -0.10 -18.86 11.22
C GLN A 109 -0.89 -19.16 9.93
N LEU A 110 -1.79 -18.26 9.51
CA LEU A 110 -2.59 -18.36 8.27
C LEU A 110 -1.82 -17.86 7.05
N MET A 111 -0.70 -17.16 7.25
CA MET A 111 0.12 -16.67 6.15
C MET A 111 0.80 -17.83 5.42
N ASP A 112 0.74 -17.80 4.08
CA ASP A 112 1.45 -18.77 3.24
C ASP A 112 2.97 -18.65 3.48
N PRO A 113 3.67 -19.75 3.73
CA PRO A 113 5.12 -19.74 3.97
C PRO A 113 5.95 -19.05 2.88
N GLN A 114 5.46 -18.97 1.64
CA GLN A 114 6.16 -18.26 0.57
C GLN A 114 6.27 -16.74 0.79
N PHE A 115 5.39 -16.14 1.62
CA PHE A 115 5.40 -14.71 1.96
C PHE A 115 6.03 -14.42 3.32
N THR A 116 6.54 -15.43 4.00
CA THR A 116 7.26 -15.30 5.28
C THR A 116 8.77 -15.50 5.08
N HIS A 117 9.59 -14.98 5.99
CA HIS A 117 11.06 -15.11 5.93
C HIS A 117 11.67 -14.58 4.61
N LEU A 118 11.03 -13.56 4.01
CA LEU A 118 11.52 -12.93 2.80
C LEU A 118 12.84 -12.19 3.07
N SER A 119 13.57 -11.86 2.00
CA SER A 119 14.92 -11.27 2.08
C SER A 119 15.00 -9.98 2.89
N PHE A 120 13.91 -9.24 3.00
CA PHE A 120 13.84 -8.02 3.78
C PHE A 120 13.65 -8.24 5.30
N ASP A 121 13.07 -9.38 5.72
CA ASP A 121 12.92 -9.80 7.13
C ASP A 121 13.14 -11.33 7.28
N PRO A 122 14.37 -11.83 7.06
CA PRO A 122 14.63 -13.27 6.97
C PRO A 122 14.40 -14.04 8.28
N GLU A 123 14.41 -13.34 9.43
CA GLU A 123 14.06 -13.94 10.72
C GLU A 123 12.58 -13.77 11.07
N ASN A 124 11.84 -13.06 10.23
CA ASN A 124 10.42 -12.72 10.39
C ASN A 124 10.11 -12.13 11.77
N LYS A 125 10.85 -11.08 12.13
CA LYS A 125 10.72 -10.42 13.43
C LYS A 125 9.83 -9.18 13.43
N TYR A 126 9.66 -8.55 12.25
CA TYR A 126 9.14 -7.20 12.15
C TYR A 126 7.85 -7.10 11.33
N THR A 127 7.47 -8.16 10.58
CA THR A 127 6.48 -8.06 9.52
C THR A 127 5.38 -9.11 9.59
N VAL A 128 4.15 -8.69 9.34
CA VAL A 128 3.05 -9.58 8.94
C VAL A 128 2.64 -9.18 7.53
N PRO A 129 2.77 -10.07 6.53
CA PRO A 129 2.38 -9.78 5.15
C PRO A 129 0.92 -9.31 5.08
N TYR A 130 0.66 -8.32 4.23
CA TYR A 130 -0.65 -7.69 4.08
C TYR A 130 -1.28 -8.00 2.72
N THR A 131 -0.63 -7.60 1.65
CA THR A 131 -1.02 -7.88 0.27
C THR A 131 0.22 -8.13 -0.59
N TRP A 132 0.00 -8.66 -1.77
CA TRP A 132 1.02 -8.76 -2.79
C TRP A 132 0.43 -8.54 -4.19
N GLY A 133 1.24 -8.13 -5.12
CA GLY A 133 0.80 -7.83 -6.47
C GLY A 133 1.96 -7.57 -7.42
N SER A 134 1.64 -7.04 -8.59
CA SER A 134 2.63 -6.69 -9.62
C SER A 134 2.39 -5.31 -10.21
N VAL A 135 3.43 -4.78 -10.81
CA VAL A 135 3.37 -3.60 -11.69
C VAL A 135 3.29 -4.07 -13.13
N GLY A 136 2.46 -3.42 -13.94
CA GLY A 136 2.32 -3.74 -15.35
C GLY A 136 1.87 -2.55 -16.18
N ILE A 137 1.45 -2.87 -17.39
CA ILE A 137 0.87 -1.89 -18.30
C ILE A 137 -0.64 -2.09 -18.36
N ILE A 138 -1.38 -1.04 -18.06
CA ILE A 138 -2.81 -0.92 -18.32
C ILE A 138 -2.98 -0.21 -19.65
N TYR A 139 -3.80 -0.74 -20.55
CA TYR A 139 -4.06 -0.09 -21.82
C TYR A 139 -5.52 -0.19 -22.24
N ASN A 140 -6.00 0.85 -22.92
CA ASN A 140 -7.35 0.86 -23.47
C ASN A 140 -7.34 0.18 -24.84
N THR A 141 -8.02 -0.96 -24.97
CA THR A 141 -8.05 -1.80 -26.17
C THR A 141 -8.71 -1.11 -27.38
N THR A 142 -9.50 -0.07 -27.16
CA THR A 142 -10.11 0.74 -28.23
C THR A 142 -9.20 1.85 -28.74
N MET A 143 -8.07 2.13 -28.04
CA MET A 143 -7.13 3.19 -28.36
C MET A 143 -5.77 2.66 -28.85
N VAL A 144 -5.52 1.36 -28.76
CA VAL A 144 -4.32 0.70 -29.27
C VAL A 144 -4.69 -0.25 -30.40
N ASP A 145 -3.85 -0.35 -31.43
CA ASP A 145 -4.14 -1.17 -32.61
C ASP A 145 -3.89 -2.66 -32.38
N GLU A 146 -2.97 -3.00 -31.48
CA GLU A 146 -2.54 -4.37 -31.16
C GLU A 146 -2.30 -4.51 -29.66
N PRO A 147 -2.44 -5.72 -29.09
CA PRO A 147 -2.14 -5.97 -27.68
C PRO A 147 -0.71 -5.55 -27.33
N ILE A 148 -0.55 -4.89 -26.18
CA ILE A 148 0.75 -4.49 -25.67
C ILE A 148 1.42 -5.68 -24.99
N THR A 149 2.70 -5.93 -25.25
CA THR A 149 3.49 -7.01 -24.66
C THR A 149 4.85 -6.57 -24.11
N SER A 150 5.20 -5.30 -24.30
CA SER A 150 6.54 -4.78 -24.01
C SER A 150 6.48 -3.42 -23.32
N TRP A 151 7.40 -3.19 -22.37
CA TRP A 151 7.64 -1.86 -21.81
C TRP A 151 7.97 -0.79 -22.87
N GLY A 152 8.41 -1.21 -24.05
CA GLY A 152 8.66 -0.30 -25.17
C GLY A 152 7.49 0.61 -25.52
N ALA A 153 6.25 0.18 -25.28
CA ALA A 153 5.05 1.00 -25.49
C ALA A 153 5.02 2.28 -24.65
N MET A 154 5.64 2.26 -23.46
CA MET A 154 5.73 3.42 -22.57
C MET A 154 6.62 4.54 -23.12
N PHE A 155 7.45 4.25 -24.15
CA PHE A 155 8.43 5.18 -24.71
C PHE A 155 8.17 5.47 -26.20
N ASP A 156 7.13 4.86 -26.78
CA ASP A 156 6.84 4.95 -28.22
C ASP A 156 6.11 6.27 -28.55
N GLU A 157 6.69 7.05 -29.46
CA GLU A 157 6.12 8.30 -29.98
C GLU A 157 4.75 8.10 -30.68
N LYS A 158 4.42 6.85 -31.08
CA LYS A 158 3.09 6.50 -31.61
C LYS A 158 1.97 6.90 -30.64
N TYR A 159 2.24 6.83 -29.33
CA TYR A 159 1.28 7.15 -28.28
C TYR A 159 1.49 8.55 -27.65
N ALA A 160 2.14 9.48 -28.38
CA ALA A 160 2.44 10.82 -27.86
C ALA A 160 1.22 11.51 -27.28
N GLY A 161 1.33 11.98 -26.03
CA GLY A 161 0.27 12.66 -25.27
C GLY A 161 -0.81 11.72 -24.72
N GLN A 162 -0.63 10.39 -24.82
CA GLN A 162 -1.61 9.39 -24.40
C GLN A 162 -1.07 8.37 -23.39
N VAL A 163 0.15 8.53 -22.92
CA VAL A 163 0.79 7.65 -21.95
C VAL A 163 0.80 8.30 -20.57
N LEU A 164 0.40 7.58 -19.56
CA LEU A 164 0.52 7.95 -18.15
C LEU A 164 1.70 7.18 -17.54
N MET A 165 2.68 7.92 -17.06
CA MET A 165 3.80 7.34 -16.32
C MET A 165 3.53 7.46 -14.82
N ILE A 166 3.86 6.42 -14.08
CA ILE A 166 3.76 6.44 -12.61
C ILE A 166 4.72 7.48 -12.03
N ASN A 167 4.25 8.28 -11.06
CA ASN A 167 5.05 9.29 -10.37
C ASN A 167 5.83 8.69 -9.18
N ASN A 168 6.49 7.57 -9.42
CA ASN A 168 7.38 6.89 -8.51
C ASN A 168 8.70 6.60 -9.24
N SER A 169 9.82 7.08 -8.68
CA SER A 169 11.12 7.00 -9.35
C SER A 169 11.61 5.56 -9.54
N ARG A 170 11.35 4.67 -8.59
CA ARG A 170 11.76 3.26 -8.67
C ARG A 170 11.01 2.56 -9.78
N ASP A 171 9.69 2.69 -9.82
CA ASP A 171 8.85 2.03 -10.81
C ASP A 171 9.06 2.62 -12.22
N ALA A 172 9.07 3.95 -12.35
CA ALA A 172 9.28 4.59 -13.64
C ALA A 172 10.64 4.21 -14.30
N LEU A 173 11.71 4.11 -13.50
CA LEU A 173 13.01 3.66 -14.00
C LEU A 173 13.06 2.15 -14.19
N MET A 174 12.29 1.36 -13.42
CA MET A 174 12.18 -0.08 -13.58
C MET A 174 11.67 -0.45 -14.98
N ALA A 175 10.62 0.21 -15.47
CA ALA A 175 10.13 -0.02 -16.82
C ALA A 175 11.21 0.17 -17.89
N ALA A 176 12.04 1.20 -17.73
CA ALA A 176 13.15 1.46 -18.65
C ALA A 176 14.29 0.46 -18.47
N LEU A 177 14.61 0.04 -17.24
CA LEU A 177 15.62 -0.98 -16.95
C LEU A 177 15.23 -2.33 -17.57
N CYS A 178 13.99 -2.78 -17.34
CA CYS A 178 13.47 -4.00 -17.94
C CYS A 178 13.55 -3.96 -19.47
N TYR A 179 13.09 -2.87 -20.08
CA TYR A 179 13.13 -2.69 -21.54
C TYR A 179 14.55 -2.74 -22.10
N LEU A 180 15.54 -2.24 -21.36
CA LEU A 180 16.97 -2.26 -21.73
C LEU A 180 17.65 -3.60 -21.38
N GLY A 181 16.95 -4.53 -20.72
CA GLY A 181 17.49 -5.82 -20.29
C GLY A 181 18.43 -5.73 -19.08
N TYR A 182 18.25 -4.74 -18.24
CA TYR A 182 19.02 -4.54 -17.01
C TYR A 182 18.25 -5.03 -15.77
N ASP A 183 19.00 -5.40 -14.74
CA ASP A 183 18.47 -5.74 -13.42
C ASP A 183 17.76 -4.52 -12.79
N ILE A 184 16.51 -4.71 -12.31
CA ILE A 184 15.71 -3.66 -11.68
C ILE A 184 16.33 -3.16 -10.36
N ASN A 185 17.24 -3.94 -9.79
CA ASN A 185 17.99 -3.64 -8.57
C ASN A 185 19.43 -3.18 -8.85
N THR A 186 19.75 -2.86 -10.09
CA THR A 186 21.10 -2.42 -10.46
C THR A 186 21.57 -1.22 -9.65
N THR A 187 22.86 -1.23 -9.27
CA THR A 187 23.56 -0.11 -8.65
C THR A 187 24.53 0.58 -9.61
N ASP A 188 24.57 0.14 -10.89
CA ASP A 188 25.42 0.73 -11.91
C ASP A 188 24.87 2.06 -12.39
N GLU A 189 25.55 3.16 -12.06
CA GLU A 189 25.15 4.50 -12.46
C GLU A 189 25.05 4.69 -13.99
N ALA A 190 25.80 3.92 -14.79
CA ALA A 190 25.71 4.01 -16.24
C ALA A 190 24.37 3.42 -16.74
N GLN A 191 23.94 2.26 -16.22
CA GLN A 191 22.65 1.64 -16.53
C GLN A 191 21.50 2.53 -16.07
N LEU A 192 21.56 3.05 -14.83
CA LEU A 192 20.57 3.99 -14.30
C LEU A 192 20.47 5.27 -15.14
N THR A 193 21.62 5.78 -15.60
CA THR A 193 21.65 6.97 -16.47
C THR A 193 21.03 6.67 -17.85
N GLU A 194 21.23 5.47 -18.40
CA GLU A 194 20.65 5.08 -19.67
C GLU A 194 19.13 4.92 -19.54
N ALA A 195 18.64 4.24 -18.52
CA ALA A 195 17.22 4.12 -18.21
C ALA A 195 16.57 5.51 -18.03
N PHE A 196 17.19 6.38 -17.24
CA PHE A 196 16.73 7.75 -17.06
C PHE A 196 16.65 8.54 -18.39
N ARG A 197 17.65 8.39 -19.27
CA ARG A 197 17.63 9.06 -20.57
C ARG A 197 16.47 8.60 -21.42
N LEU A 198 16.16 7.32 -21.41
CA LEU A 198 15.01 6.77 -22.14
C LEU A 198 13.69 7.41 -21.68
N VAL A 199 13.46 7.46 -20.35
CA VAL A 199 12.29 8.13 -19.77
C VAL A 199 12.28 9.62 -20.10
N LYS A 200 13.42 10.29 -19.95
CA LYS A 200 13.53 11.72 -20.23
C LYS A 200 13.31 12.06 -21.70
N ASP A 201 13.87 11.28 -22.61
CA ASP A 201 13.71 11.50 -24.05
C ASP A 201 12.25 11.31 -24.47
N ALA A 202 11.56 10.30 -23.93
CA ALA A 202 10.12 10.13 -24.15
C ALA A 202 9.31 11.32 -23.60
N LYS A 203 9.65 11.81 -22.39
CA LYS A 203 9.06 13.04 -21.85
C LYS A 203 9.28 14.26 -22.75
N ASP A 204 10.52 14.49 -23.16
CA ASP A 204 10.90 15.65 -23.99
C ASP A 204 10.24 15.61 -25.37
N LYS A 205 9.92 14.42 -25.89
CA LYS A 205 9.15 14.19 -27.12
C LYS A 205 7.64 14.29 -26.91
N GLY A 206 7.18 14.48 -25.69
CA GLY A 206 5.76 14.61 -25.36
C GLY A 206 4.98 13.29 -25.42
N VAL A 207 5.64 12.15 -25.20
CA VAL A 207 4.97 10.84 -25.10
C VAL A 207 4.04 10.83 -23.90
N TYR A 208 4.50 11.31 -22.75
CA TYR A 208 3.71 11.31 -21.55
C TYR A 208 2.71 12.45 -21.51
N GLN A 209 1.44 12.10 -21.24
CA GLN A 209 0.39 13.06 -20.91
C GLN A 209 0.63 13.65 -19.52
N ALA A 210 0.97 12.80 -18.55
CA ALA A 210 1.23 13.16 -17.17
C ALA A 210 2.06 12.08 -16.45
N PHE A 211 2.65 12.49 -15.32
CA PHE A 211 3.13 11.60 -14.27
C PHE A 211 2.05 11.59 -13.18
N VAL A 212 1.58 10.41 -12.79
CA VAL A 212 0.38 10.24 -11.96
C VAL A 212 0.61 9.25 -10.82
N MET A 213 -0.16 9.40 -9.77
CA MET A 213 -0.47 8.35 -8.79
C MET A 213 -1.99 8.08 -8.92
N ASP A 214 -2.80 8.29 -7.89
CA ASP A 214 -4.23 7.96 -7.90
C ASP A 214 -5.05 8.69 -8.99
N GLU A 215 -4.50 9.76 -9.61
CA GLU A 215 -5.14 10.40 -10.77
C GLU A 215 -5.27 9.47 -11.99
N VAL A 216 -4.57 8.34 -11.99
CA VAL A 216 -4.67 7.31 -13.02
C VAL A 216 -6.09 6.78 -13.15
N PHE A 217 -6.80 6.57 -12.04
CA PHE A 217 -8.16 6.06 -12.03
C PHE A 217 -9.07 6.89 -12.94
N GLY A 218 -9.27 8.16 -12.61
CA GLY A 218 -10.15 9.03 -13.41
C GLY A 218 -9.73 9.22 -14.86
N LYS A 219 -8.44 9.02 -15.20
CA LYS A 219 -7.95 9.13 -16.56
C LYS A 219 -8.22 7.86 -17.37
N MET A 220 -7.94 6.68 -16.80
CA MET A 220 -8.12 5.41 -17.50
C MET A 220 -9.60 5.02 -17.56
N GLU A 221 -10.34 5.15 -16.48
CA GLU A 221 -11.79 4.93 -16.44
C GLU A 221 -12.55 5.84 -17.43
N GLY A 222 -12.13 7.10 -17.53
CA GLY A 222 -12.72 8.07 -18.44
C GLY A 222 -12.28 7.92 -19.90
N GLY A 223 -11.41 6.96 -20.25
CA GLY A 223 -10.87 6.78 -21.60
C GLY A 223 -10.02 7.98 -22.07
N ASN A 224 -9.36 8.69 -21.17
CA ASN A 224 -8.59 9.90 -21.47
C ASN A 224 -7.10 9.64 -21.70
N ALA A 225 -6.66 8.40 -21.61
CA ALA A 225 -5.31 7.95 -21.93
C ALA A 225 -5.35 6.56 -22.56
N ALA A 226 -4.38 6.26 -23.43
CA ALA A 226 -4.32 4.98 -24.11
C ALA A 226 -3.55 3.94 -23.29
N ILE A 227 -2.53 4.36 -22.53
CA ILE A 227 -1.61 3.48 -21.83
C ILE A 227 -1.26 4.11 -20.47
N ALA A 228 -1.17 3.28 -19.45
CA ALA A 228 -0.66 3.65 -18.14
C ALA A 228 0.26 2.56 -17.59
N MET A 229 1.30 2.93 -16.88
CA MET A 229 2.03 2.02 -16.01
C MET A 229 1.42 2.13 -14.61
N TYR A 230 0.92 1.01 -14.06
CA TYR A 230 0.35 0.99 -12.73
C TYR A 230 0.24 -0.43 -12.15
N TYR A 231 -0.40 -0.57 -10.99
CA TYR A 231 -0.50 -1.82 -10.25
C TYR A 231 -1.69 -2.67 -10.69
N ALA A 232 -1.54 -4.00 -10.59
CA ALA A 232 -2.53 -4.97 -11.07
C ALA A 232 -3.88 -4.89 -10.35
N GLY A 233 -3.90 -4.71 -9.01
CA GLY A 233 -5.13 -4.57 -8.25
C GLY A 233 -5.91 -3.32 -8.63
N ASP A 234 -5.22 -2.19 -8.75
CA ASP A 234 -5.85 -0.94 -9.18
C ASP A 234 -6.42 -1.02 -10.60
N TYR A 235 -5.76 -1.80 -11.50
CA TYR A 235 -6.35 -2.10 -12.80
C TYR A 235 -7.69 -2.81 -12.67
N LEU A 236 -7.81 -3.80 -11.79
CA LEU A 236 -9.05 -4.54 -11.60
C LEU A 236 -10.16 -3.63 -11.07
N THR A 237 -9.84 -2.73 -10.14
CA THR A 237 -10.77 -1.68 -9.69
C THR A 237 -11.20 -0.76 -10.85
N MET A 238 -10.27 -0.33 -11.71
CA MET A 238 -10.60 0.50 -12.88
C MET A 238 -11.41 -0.26 -13.94
N LEU A 239 -11.21 -1.58 -14.06
CA LEU A 239 -11.95 -2.43 -15.00
C LEU A 239 -13.44 -2.44 -14.71
N GLU A 240 -13.86 -2.33 -13.44
CA GLU A 240 -15.28 -2.22 -13.07
C GLU A 240 -15.98 -1.01 -13.71
N ASN A 241 -15.22 0.06 -13.96
CA ASN A 241 -15.74 1.32 -14.52
C ASN A 241 -15.44 1.48 -16.02
N ASN A 242 -14.54 0.68 -16.59
CA ASN A 242 -14.18 0.72 -18.00
C ASN A 242 -13.76 -0.67 -18.52
N GLU A 243 -14.68 -1.39 -19.13
CA GLU A 243 -14.48 -2.74 -19.71
C GLU A 243 -13.48 -2.77 -20.89
N ASP A 244 -13.15 -1.62 -21.48
CA ASP A 244 -12.17 -1.52 -22.58
C ASP A 244 -10.71 -1.61 -22.09
N LEU A 245 -10.48 -1.65 -20.80
CA LEU A 245 -9.13 -1.75 -20.23
C LEU A 245 -8.61 -3.20 -20.26
N ALA A 246 -7.31 -3.33 -20.49
CA ALA A 246 -6.58 -4.59 -20.38
C ALA A 246 -5.28 -4.37 -19.61
N PHE A 247 -4.76 -5.44 -18.99
CA PHE A 247 -3.52 -5.42 -18.23
C PHE A 247 -2.55 -6.45 -18.77
N VAL A 248 -1.27 -6.15 -18.69
CA VAL A 248 -0.19 -7.08 -19.05
C VAL A 248 1.04 -6.85 -18.19
N ILE A 249 1.66 -7.94 -17.75
CA ILE A 249 3.05 -7.95 -17.30
C ILE A 249 3.92 -8.14 -18.55
N PRO A 250 4.74 -7.14 -18.94
CA PRO A 250 5.54 -7.22 -20.16
C PRO A 250 6.51 -8.42 -20.19
N GLU A 251 6.87 -8.84 -21.41
CA GLU A 251 7.74 -10.01 -21.64
C GLU A 251 9.14 -9.84 -21.01
N GLU A 252 9.60 -8.60 -20.88
CA GLU A 252 10.89 -8.26 -20.27
C GLU A 252 10.90 -8.47 -18.73
N GLY A 253 9.74 -8.78 -18.15
CA GLY A 253 9.57 -8.89 -16.71
C GLY A 253 9.16 -7.58 -16.06
N SER A 254 8.98 -7.59 -14.74
CA SER A 254 8.50 -6.46 -13.95
C SER A 254 8.91 -6.57 -12.48
N ASN A 255 8.44 -5.64 -11.67
CA ASN A 255 8.41 -5.78 -10.22
C ASN A 255 7.16 -6.55 -9.79
N TRP A 256 7.32 -7.53 -8.91
CA TRP A 256 6.28 -7.98 -8.01
C TRP A 256 6.65 -7.53 -6.60
N PHE A 257 5.68 -7.27 -5.74
CA PHE A 257 5.93 -6.69 -4.43
C PHE A 257 5.12 -7.40 -3.35
N VAL A 258 5.60 -7.28 -2.11
CA VAL A 258 4.88 -7.69 -0.90
C VAL A 258 4.86 -6.49 0.03
N ASP A 259 3.66 -6.02 0.35
CA ASP A 259 3.46 -5.04 1.40
C ASP A 259 3.18 -5.76 2.71
N ALA A 260 3.72 -5.23 3.79
CA ALA A 260 3.55 -5.87 5.09
C ALA A 260 3.28 -4.85 6.20
N MET A 261 2.47 -5.27 7.16
CA MET A 261 2.20 -4.51 8.37
C MET A 261 3.38 -4.58 9.32
N CYS A 262 3.83 -3.41 9.76
CA CYS A 262 4.94 -3.23 10.68
C CYS A 262 4.54 -2.30 11.83
N VAL A 263 5.13 -2.48 12.99
CA VAL A 263 4.98 -1.56 14.12
C VAL A 263 6.21 -0.66 14.23
N LEU A 264 6.00 0.66 14.30
CA LEU A 264 7.10 1.59 14.53
C LEU A 264 7.69 1.45 15.93
N LYS A 265 9.01 1.55 16.04
CA LYS A 265 9.73 1.50 17.33
C LYS A 265 9.35 2.65 18.28
N SER A 266 8.86 3.76 17.72
CA SER A 266 8.36 4.93 18.46
C SER A 266 6.95 4.76 19.00
N SER A 267 6.21 3.74 18.55
CA SER A 267 4.81 3.49 18.96
C SER A 267 4.68 3.45 20.49
N GLN A 268 3.61 4.06 20.98
CA GLN A 268 3.20 4.00 22.39
C GLN A 268 2.01 3.06 22.60
N HIS A 269 1.48 2.47 21.51
CA HIS A 269 0.27 1.63 21.46
C HIS A 269 0.57 0.27 20.83
N LYS A 270 1.73 -0.33 21.16
CA LYS A 270 2.19 -1.57 20.52
C LYS A 270 1.20 -2.74 20.69
N ASP A 271 0.56 -2.85 21.86
CA ASP A 271 -0.42 -3.91 22.10
C ASP A 271 -1.66 -3.74 21.20
N GLU A 272 -2.15 -2.51 21.05
CA GLU A 272 -3.25 -2.15 20.14
C GLU A 272 -2.86 -2.35 18.67
N ALA A 273 -1.61 -2.03 18.33
CA ALA A 273 -1.07 -2.24 17.00
C ALA A 273 -1.01 -3.73 16.62
N GLU A 274 -0.56 -4.60 17.54
CA GLU A 274 -0.54 -6.05 17.32
C GLU A 274 -1.94 -6.64 17.26
N GLU A 275 -2.91 -6.09 18.03
CA GLU A 275 -4.32 -6.49 17.95
C GLU A 275 -4.95 -6.10 16.61
N TRP A 276 -4.63 -4.91 16.07
CA TRP A 276 -5.01 -4.49 14.72
C TRP A 276 -4.42 -5.41 13.66
N ILE A 277 -3.12 -5.67 13.73
CA ILE A 277 -2.43 -6.55 12.78
C ILE A 277 -3.04 -7.96 12.81
N ASN A 278 -3.34 -8.49 14.01
CA ASN A 278 -3.99 -9.79 14.13
C ASN A 278 -5.39 -9.82 13.50
N PHE A 279 -6.17 -8.76 13.69
CA PHE A 279 -7.51 -8.66 13.09
C PHE A 279 -7.42 -8.65 11.56
N ILE A 280 -6.59 -7.79 11.00
CA ILE A 280 -6.41 -7.68 9.55
C ILE A 280 -5.84 -8.99 8.95
N ALA A 281 -5.01 -9.73 9.69
CA ALA A 281 -4.46 -11.02 9.25
C ALA A 281 -5.47 -12.18 9.28
N SER A 282 -6.71 -11.98 9.77
CA SER A 282 -7.75 -13.01 9.78
C SER A 282 -8.24 -13.34 8.37
N THR A 283 -8.79 -14.56 8.17
CA THR A 283 -9.34 -14.99 6.88
C THR A 283 -10.50 -14.10 6.44
N ASP A 284 -11.43 -13.77 7.35
CA ASP A 284 -12.60 -12.93 7.05
C ASP A 284 -12.19 -11.52 6.60
N ALA A 285 -11.26 -10.87 7.33
CA ALA A 285 -10.77 -9.55 6.95
C ALA A 285 -10.00 -9.57 5.62
N ASN A 286 -9.24 -10.63 5.34
CA ASN A 286 -8.55 -10.77 4.06
C ASN A 286 -9.53 -10.99 2.90
N LEU A 287 -10.59 -11.81 3.07
CA LEU A 287 -11.61 -11.99 2.04
C LEU A 287 -12.31 -10.67 1.70
N ALA A 288 -12.78 -9.93 2.70
CA ALA A 288 -13.40 -8.63 2.50
C ALA A 288 -12.43 -7.63 1.83
N ASN A 289 -11.17 -7.64 2.25
CA ASN A 289 -10.16 -6.75 1.69
C ASN A 289 -9.83 -7.10 0.23
N MET A 290 -9.65 -8.39 -0.09
CA MET A 290 -9.43 -8.85 -1.48
C MET A 290 -10.57 -8.43 -2.40
N ASP A 291 -11.80 -8.53 -1.92
CA ASP A 291 -13.01 -8.15 -2.67
C ASP A 291 -13.09 -6.65 -2.95
N TYR A 292 -12.61 -5.85 -2.01
CA TYR A 292 -12.66 -4.38 -2.12
C TYR A 292 -11.49 -3.80 -2.92
N ILE A 293 -10.24 -4.27 -2.61
CA ILE A 293 -9.03 -3.66 -3.20
C ILE A 293 -8.44 -4.44 -4.37
N TRP A 294 -8.96 -5.62 -4.69
CA TRP A 294 -8.50 -6.49 -5.79
C TRP A 294 -7.02 -6.88 -5.73
N TYR A 295 -6.42 -6.94 -4.54
CA TYR A 295 -5.07 -7.44 -4.34
C TYR A 295 -5.08 -8.81 -3.70
N ALA A 296 -4.16 -9.67 -4.15
CA ALA A 296 -4.04 -11.01 -3.58
C ALA A 296 -3.59 -10.97 -2.12
N SER A 297 -4.22 -11.82 -1.32
CA SER A 297 -3.86 -12.00 0.08
C SER A 297 -2.69 -12.96 0.24
N PRO A 298 -1.77 -12.70 1.17
CA PRO A 298 -0.80 -13.70 1.64
C PRO A 298 -1.41 -14.73 2.60
N ASN A 299 -2.66 -14.58 3.05
CA ASN A 299 -3.38 -15.55 3.85
C ASN A 299 -3.82 -16.70 2.93
N ALA A 300 -3.27 -17.91 3.18
CA ALA A 300 -3.48 -19.08 2.32
C ALA A 300 -4.94 -19.54 2.27
N GLU A 301 -5.67 -19.44 3.40
CA GLU A 301 -7.10 -19.78 3.44
C GLU A 301 -7.93 -18.79 2.65
N ALA A 302 -7.72 -17.48 2.89
CA ALA A 302 -8.45 -16.44 2.19
C ALA A 302 -8.24 -16.53 0.67
N LEU A 303 -7.00 -16.71 0.22
CA LEU A 303 -6.69 -16.85 -1.21
C LEU A 303 -7.36 -18.06 -1.84
N ALA A 304 -7.39 -19.19 -1.12
CA ALA A 304 -8.02 -20.42 -1.60
C ALA A 304 -9.55 -20.34 -1.62
N ASP A 305 -10.14 -19.64 -0.65
CA ASP A 305 -11.59 -19.54 -0.48
C ASP A 305 -12.21 -18.39 -1.31
N TYR A 306 -11.41 -17.45 -1.81
CA TYR A 306 -11.91 -16.25 -2.48
C TYR A 306 -12.81 -16.54 -3.68
N PRO A 307 -12.54 -17.50 -4.58
CA PRO A 307 -13.48 -17.79 -5.67
C PRO A 307 -14.87 -18.22 -5.19
N ALA A 308 -14.95 -18.98 -4.09
CA ALA A 308 -16.23 -19.38 -3.51
C ALA A 308 -16.92 -18.24 -2.75
N TYR A 309 -16.13 -17.38 -2.11
CA TYR A 309 -16.62 -16.15 -1.49
C TYR A 309 -17.23 -15.21 -2.53
N TYR A 310 -16.55 -14.98 -3.65
CA TYR A 310 -17.00 -14.15 -4.76
C TYR A 310 -18.31 -14.69 -5.37
N GLU A 311 -18.38 -16.01 -5.65
CA GLU A 311 -19.58 -16.63 -6.18
C GLU A 311 -20.78 -16.51 -5.22
N ALA A 312 -20.54 -16.57 -3.92
CA ALA A 312 -21.60 -16.43 -2.92
C ALA A 312 -22.11 -14.98 -2.80
N GLU A 313 -21.24 -13.98 -2.98
CA GLU A 313 -21.59 -12.57 -2.87
C GLU A 313 -22.29 -12.05 -4.14
N TYR A 314 -21.79 -12.42 -5.32
CA TYR A 314 -22.24 -11.87 -6.60
C TYR A 314 -23.16 -12.80 -7.40
N GLU A 315 -23.40 -14.03 -6.93
CA GLU A 315 -24.20 -15.06 -7.63
C GLU A 315 -23.63 -15.44 -9.01
N GLU A 316 -22.34 -15.18 -9.25
CA GLU A 316 -21.61 -15.52 -10.48
C GLU A 316 -20.18 -15.98 -10.17
N PRO A 317 -19.60 -16.89 -10.97
CA PRO A 317 -18.23 -17.34 -10.74
C PRO A 317 -17.22 -16.22 -11.02
N LEU A 318 -16.14 -16.17 -10.22
CA LEU A 318 -15.00 -15.31 -10.50
C LEU A 318 -14.34 -15.72 -11.83
N ASP A 319 -14.09 -14.75 -12.68
CA ASP A 319 -13.40 -14.96 -13.95
C ASP A 319 -11.94 -15.41 -13.73
N GLU A 320 -11.50 -16.45 -14.45
CA GLU A 320 -10.15 -17.01 -14.30
C GLU A 320 -9.06 -16.02 -14.71
N ASP A 321 -9.33 -15.16 -15.71
CA ASP A 321 -8.37 -14.13 -16.14
C ASP A 321 -8.24 -13.04 -15.08
N ILE A 322 -9.35 -12.60 -14.47
CA ILE A 322 -9.36 -11.66 -13.35
C ILE A 322 -8.58 -12.23 -12.16
N TYR A 323 -8.87 -13.48 -11.78
CA TYR A 323 -8.15 -14.12 -10.69
C TYR A 323 -6.64 -14.22 -10.97
N SER A 324 -6.25 -14.53 -12.22
CA SER A 324 -4.82 -14.65 -12.59
C SER A 324 -4.09 -13.30 -12.61
N ILE A 325 -4.78 -12.20 -12.82
CA ILE A 325 -4.20 -10.87 -12.71
C ILE A 325 -4.03 -10.48 -11.24
N MET A 326 -5.02 -10.76 -10.40
CA MET A 326 -4.96 -10.52 -8.96
C MET A 326 -3.86 -11.37 -8.32
N ALA A 327 -3.89 -12.69 -8.54
CA ALA A 327 -2.95 -13.67 -7.99
C ALA A 327 -2.05 -14.21 -9.11
N ILE A 328 -1.00 -13.48 -9.42
CA ILE A 328 -0.11 -13.75 -10.56
C ILE A 328 0.36 -15.22 -10.56
N PRO A 329 0.19 -15.97 -11.66
CA PRO A 329 0.69 -17.34 -11.80
C PRO A 329 2.22 -17.42 -11.62
N ASP A 330 2.70 -18.54 -11.09
CA ASP A 330 4.13 -18.76 -10.83
C ASP A 330 5.01 -18.57 -12.08
N GLU A 331 4.51 -18.93 -13.26
CA GLU A 331 5.22 -18.75 -14.54
C GLU A 331 5.44 -17.28 -14.88
N GLU A 332 4.44 -16.44 -14.62
CA GLU A 332 4.56 -14.99 -14.83
C GLU A 332 5.40 -14.33 -13.74
N ARG A 333 5.18 -14.73 -12.48
CA ARG A 333 5.96 -14.24 -11.36
C ARG A 333 7.45 -14.58 -11.47
N ALA A 334 7.80 -15.70 -12.10
CA ALA A 334 9.19 -16.13 -12.29
C ALA A 334 10.03 -15.16 -13.17
N ARG A 335 9.39 -14.28 -13.95
CA ARG A 335 10.07 -13.21 -14.70
C ARG A 335 10.02 -11.84 -14.01
N CYS A 336 9.41 -11.77 -12.84
CA CYS A 336 9.34 -10.56 -12.01
C CYS A 336 10.29 -10.67 -10.82
N GLU A 337 10.76 -9.53 -10.32
CA GLU A 337 11.69 -9.48 -9.19
C GLU A 337 11.15 -8.59 -8.08
N LEU A 338 11.48 -8.92 -6.83
CA LEU A 338 11.27 -8.03 -5.68
C LEU A 338 12.30 -6.89 -5.71
N TYR A 339 11.90 -5.71 -5.25
CA TYR A 339 12.88 -4.68 -4.97
C TYR A 339 13.70 -5.02 -3.72
N VAL A 340 14.98 -4.63 -3.77
CA VAL A 340 15.85 -4.66 -2.60
C VAL A 340 16.13 -3.24 -2.09
N ASN A 341 16.47 -3.13 -0.81
CA ASN A 341 16.97 -1.86 -0.28
C ASN A 341 18.33 -1.54 -0.93
N LEU A 342 18.34 -0.51 -1.78
CA LEU A 342 19.56 -0.09 -2.45
C LEU A 342 20.49 0.66 -1.51
N PRO A 343 21.83 0.63 -1.77
CA PRO A 343 22.78 1.46 -1.05
C PRO A 343 22.38 2.94 -1.08
N GLN A 344 22.64 3.65 0.01
CA GLN A 344 22.26 5.06 0.15
C GLN A 344 22.83 5.96 -0.98
N GLU A 345 24.00 5.62 -1.51
CA GLU A 345 24.58 6.35 -2.64
C GLU A 345 23.74 6.17 -3.91
N THR A 346 23.26 4.95 -4.16
CA THR A 346 22.38 4.65 -5.29
C THR A 346 21.03 5.35 -5.13
N LEU A 347 20.43 5.34 -3.92
CA LEU A 347 19.18 6.07 -3.64
C LEU A 347 19.33 7.57 -3.91
N LYS A 348 20.41 8.19 -3.46
CA LYS A 348 20.71 9.60 -3.77
C LYS A 348 20.88 9.84 -5.28
N PHE A 349 21.37 8.84 -6.00
CA PHE A 349 21.51 8.94 -7.45
C PHE A 349 20.15 8.89 -8.13
N TYR A 350 19.23 8.01 -7.70
CA TYR A 350 17.82 8.02 -8.12
C TYR A 350 17.17 9.38 -7.87
N ASP A 351 17.27 9.92 -6.65
CA ASP A 351 16.70 11.23 -6.29
C ASP A 351 17.23 12.35 -7.18
N LYS A 352 18.54 12.32 -7.48
CA LYS A 352 19.17 13.28 -8.39
C LYS A 352 18.63 13.17 -9.80
N LEU A 353 18.48 11.96 -10.34
CA LEU A 353 17.92 11.72 -11.67
C LEU A 353 16.46 12.16 -11.72
N TRP A 354 15.66 11.79 -10.73
CA TRP A 354 14.25 12.14 -10.65
C TRP A 354 14.03 13.66 -10.58
N THR A 355 14.81 14.35 -9.75
CA THR A 355 14.79 15.81 -9.68
C THR A 355 15.10 16.47 -11.04
N GLN A 356 16.00 15.87 -11.84
CA GLN A 356 16.32 16.39 -13.19
C GLN A 356 15.18 16.13 -14.19
N LEU A 357 14.34 15.15 -13.94
CA LEU A 357 13.17 14.91 -14.79
C LEU A 357 12.17 16.06 -14.67
N GLY A 358 12.06 16.70 -13.51
CA GLY A 358 11.22 17.88 -13.28
C GLY A 358 9.73 17.59 -13.40
N VAL A 359 9.27 16.54 -12.74
CA VAL A 359 7.88 16.08 -12.64
C VAL A 359 7.35 16.29 -11.24
#